data_d5cd4f39afe6588ce7f12ec0d4bc9d3c
#
_entry.id   d5cd4f39afe6588ce7f12ec0d4bc9d3c
#
_cell.length_a   1.000
_cell.length_b   1.000
_cell.length_c   1.000
_cell.angle_alpha   90.00
_cell.angle_beta   90.00
_cell.angle_gamma   90.00
#
_symmetry.space_group_name_H-M   'P 1'
#
loop_
_entity.id
_entity.type
_entity.pdbx_description
1 polymer ?
#
loop_
_entity_poly.entity_id
_entity_poly.type
_entity_poly.pdbx_seq_one_letter_code
_entity_poly.pdbx_strand_id
1 'polypeptide(L)'
;MNDNIIKYQTAFNNVIDRLKNNESVLAVMVFGSMVTGDLWEESDIDLFVVTNEDIKVEKIYTQEEDVPIHVKIIDKKNLDKIYQCDLRGGKTHRIFASSRLVFSKDSSISSWYDRGRYYPDIDRERWNLVYLGEIFKYIGVCKKYLKNRGFYTAYSDSVKLTEAFSKLYVNFSGYMISKDVINMATSLDDDFKNIVDDLFFNKDNIEESIIKLIEYIKIYLNDNIRNITSLLLNYMKEKDTFLSSQDILMDDLFKCYSISMEDILEYLYYKNIIKKHSRKLKNKKGELIFQENVYFI
;
A
#
# COMPACT_ATOMS: atom_id res chain seq x y z
N MET A 1 -16.03 -14.70 25.43
CA MET A 1 -15.00 -14.83 24.37
C MET A 1 -15.00 -16.20 23.71
N ASN A 2 -15.04 -17.33 24.45
CA ASN A 2 -15.08 -18.68 23.85
C ASN A 2 -16.34 -18.95 23.02
N ASP A 3 -17.52 -18.52 23.46
CA ASP A 3 -18.78 -18.84 22.78
C ASP A 3 -18.88 -18.19 21.38
N ASN A 4 -18.36 -16.97 21.22
CA ASN A 4 -18.33 -16.29 19.92
C ASN A 4 -17.41 -17.00 18.93
N ILE A 5 -16.22 -17.42 19.36
CA ILE A 5 -15.27 -18.15 18.49
C ILE A 5 -15.89 -19.44 17.99
N ILE A 6 -16.56 -20.20 18.88
CA ILE A 6 -17.24 -21.46 18.53
C ILE A 6 -18.36 -21.21 17.51
N LYS A 7 -19.18 -20.14 17.72
CA LYS A 7 -20.24 -19.75 16.80
C LYS A 7 -19.70 -19.45 15.39
N TYR A 8 -18.63 -18.63 15.30
CA TYR A 8 -18.00 -18.30 14.01
C TYR A 8 -17.39 -19.53 13.34
N GLN A 9 -16.74 -20.42 14.08
CA GLN A 9 -16.19 -21.68 13.55
C GLN A 9 -17.28 -22.59 13.02
N THR A 10 -18.40 -22.73 13.74
CA THR A 10 -19.53 -23.56 13.32
C THR A 10 -20.15 -23.01 12.02
N ALA A 11 -20.46 -21.71 11.99
CA ALA A 11 -21.01 -21.05 10.81
C ALA A 11 -20.04 -21.19 9.60
N PHE A 12 -18.75 -20.96 9.82
CA PHE A 12 -17.73 -21.14 8.79
C PHE A 12 -17.72 -22.58 8.24
N ASN A 13 -17.67 -23.59 9.11
CA ASN A 13 -17.61 -24.99 8.70
C ASN A 13 -18.87 -25.38 7.90
N ASN A 14 -20.06 -25.00 8.37
CA ASN A 14 -21.33 -25.29 7.68
C ASN A 14 -21.34 -24.73 6.24
N VAL A 15 -20.88 -23.49 6.07
CA VAL A 15 -20.82 -22.86 4.75
C VAL A 15 -19.75 -23.52 3.87
N ILE A 16 -18.57 -23.81 4.42
CA ILE A 16 -17.50 -24.47 3.67
C ILE A 16 -17.90 -25.87 3.22
N ASP A 17 -18.58 -26.65 4.05
CA ASP A 17 -19.05 -27.98 3.68
C ASP A 17 -20.07 -27.93 2.54
N ARG A 18 -21.00 -26.97 2.55
CA ARG A 18 -21.92 -26.75 1.43
C ARG A 18 -21.20 -26.37 0.15
N LEU A 19 -20.24 -25.43 0.22
CA LEU A 19 -19.47 -24.98 -0.93
C LEU A 19 -18.56 -26.10 -1.47
N LYS A 20 -17.97 -26.93 -0.61
CA LYS A 20 -17.14 -28.05 -0.98
C LYS A 20 -17.91 -29.13 -1.72
N ASN A 21 -19.17 -29.36 -1.37
CA ASN A 21 -20.05 -30.32 -2.01
C ASN A 21 -20.70 -29.81 -3.30
N ASN A 22 -20.57 -28.52 -3.62
CA ASN A 22 -21.10 -27.93 -4.86
C ASN A 22 -20.10 -28.13 -6.00
N GLU A 23 -20.50 -28.83 -7.07
CA GLU A 23 -19.63 -29.15 -8.21
C GLU A 23 -19.18 -27.91 -9.00
N SER A 24 -19.98 -26.84 -9.02
CA SER A 24 -19.61 -25.58 -9.66
C SER A 24 -18.52 -24.81 -8.92
N VAL A 25 -18.28 -25.09 -7.64
CA VAL A 25 -17.27 -24.40 -6.84
C VAL A 25 -15.91 -25.07 -7.00
N LEU A 26 -14.95 -24.33 -7.52
CA LEU A 26 -13.56 -24.79 -7.75
C LEU A 26 -12.64 -24.54 -6.58
N ALA A 27 -12.77 -23.40 -5.89
CA ALA A 27 -11.94 -23.07 -4.76
C ALA A 27 -12.62 -22.04 -3.82
N VAL A 28 -12.22 -22.05 -2.57
CA VAL A 28 -12.64 -21.07 -1.56
C VAL A 28 -11.43 -20.56 -0.80
N MET A 29 -11.35 -19.23 -0.65
CA MET A 29 -10.39 -18.54 0.18
C MET A 29 -11.13 -17.75 1.25
N VAL A 30 -10.57 -17.69 2.45
CA VAL A 30 -11.07 -16.89 3.57
C VAL A 30 -10.08 -15.77 3.85
N PHE A 31 -10.58 -14.57 4.16
CA PHE A 31 -9.76 -13.41 4.50
C PHE A 31 -10.42 -12.60 5.65
N GLY A 32 -9.85 -11.46 6.02
CA GLY A 32 -10.37 -10.65 7.12
C GLY A 32 -10.12 -11.24 8.49
N SER A 33 -11.00 -10.92 9.45
CA SER A 33 -10.86 -11.23 10.87
C SER A 33 -10.72 -12.73 11.18
N MET A 34 -11.30 -13.59 10.36
CA MET A 34 -11.13 -15.05 10.46
C MET A 34 -9.68 -15.54 10.24
N VAL A 35 -8.86 -14.75 9.57
CA VAL A 35 -7.45 -15.09 9.31
C VAL A 35 -6.52 -14.32 10.22
N THR A 36 -6.82 -13.07 10.51
CA THR A 36 -5.97 -12.18 11.34
C THR A 36 -6.13 -12.45 12.84
N GLY A 37 -7.25 -13.11 13.24
CA GLY A 37 -7.52 -13.46 14.64
C GLY A 37 -8.13 -12.33 15.47
N ASP A 38 -8.51 -11.21 14.86
CA ASP A 38 -9.15 -10.05 15.47
C ASP A 38 -10.71 -10.13 15.45
N LEU A 39 -11.23 -11.34 15.62
CA LEU A 39 -12.67 -11.60 15.70
C LEU A 39 -13.31 -10.94 16.92
N TRP A 40 -14.40 -10.21 16.69
CA TRP A 40 -15.26 -9.64 17.71
C TRP A 40 -16.75 -9.87 17.38
N GLU A 41 -17.67 -9.43 18.23
CA GLU A 41 -19.09 -9.80 18.15
C GLU A 41 -19.80 -9.38 16.85
N GLU A 42 -19.35 -8.30 16.21
CA GLU A 42 -19.90 -7.79 14.95
C GLU A 42 -18.99 -8.09 13.73
N SER A 43 -18.03 -9.01 13.88
CA SER A 43 -17.21 -9.45 12.75
C SER A 43 -18.08 -10.19 11.73
N ASP A 44 -17.64 -10.13 10.47
CA ASP A 44 -18.17 -10.95 9.39
C ASP A 44 -17.18 -12.04 8.98
N ILE A 45 -17.66 -13.02 8.23
CA ILE A 45 -16.84 -14.01 7.55
C ILE A 45 -16.70 -13.56 6.09
N ASP A 46 -15.49 -13.18 5.70
CA ASP A 46 -15.18 -12.79 4.34
C ASP A 46 -14.71 -13.99 3.52
N LEU A 47 -15.45 -14.36 2.47
CA LEU A 47 -15.13 -15.45 1.55
C LEU A 47 -14.91 -14.96 0.12
N PHE A 48 -13.94 -15.59 -0.53
CA PHE A 48 -13.74 -15.47 -1.97
C PHE A 48 -13.95 -16.85 -2.59
N VAL A 49 -14.97 -16.95 -3.45
CA VAL A 49 -15.41 -18.21 -4.04
C VAL A 49 -15.12 -18.19 -5.54
N VAL A 50 -14.38 -19.17 -6.01
CA VAL A 50 -14.06 -19.35 -7.44
C VAL A 50 -14.93 -20.44 -8.03
N THR A 51 -15.60 -20.14 -9.14
CA THR A 51 -16.51 -21.09 -9.81
C THR A 51 -16.03 -21.43 -11.23
N ASN A 52 -16.59 -22.51 -11.78
CA ASN A 52 -16.43 -22.88 -13.19
C ASN A 52 -17.50 -22.25 -14.11
N GLU A 53 -18.50 -21.56 -13.53
CA GLU A 53 -19.56 -20.88 -14.27
C GLU A 53 -19.08 -19.51 -14.74
N ASP A 54 -19.63 -19.04 -15.87
CA ASP A 54 -19.34 -17.69 -16.42
C ASP A 54 -20.15 -16.64 -15.64
N ILE A 55 -19.73 -16.37 -14.40
CA ILE A 55 -20.39 -15.43 -13.50
C ILE A 55 -19.57 -14.13 -13.50
N LYS A 56 -20.24 -13.01 -13.80
CA LYS A 56 -19.66 -11.69 -13.49
C LYS A 56 -19.41 -11.63 -11.98
N VAL A 57 -18.31 -10.97 -11.59
CA VAL A 57 -17.98 -10.80 -10.15
C VAL A 57 -19.19 -10.30 -9.38
N GLU A 58 -19.72 -11.15 -8.50
CA GLU A 58 -20.87 -10.84 -7.65
C GLU A 58 -20.45 -10.73 -6.19
N LYS A 59 -21.10 -9.80 -5.48
CA LYS A 59 -21.00 -9.66 -4.04
C LYS A 59 -22.30 -10.12 -3.43
N ILE A 60 -22.22 -11.10 -2.54
CA ILE A 60 -23.36 -11.66 -1.83
C ILE A 60 -23.19 -11.41 -0.34
N TYR A 61 -24.25 -10.93 0.27
CA TYR A 61 -24.35 -10.77 1.71
C TYR A 61 -25.38 -11.77 2.22
N THR A 62 -24.97 -12.65 3.11
CA THR A 62 -25.82 -13.68 3.70
C THR A 62 -25.47 -13.86 5.18
N GLN A 63 -26.16 -14.76 5.84
CA GLN A 63 -25.85 -15.14 7.21
C GLN A 63 -26.00 -16.64 7.42
N GLU A 64 -25.25 -17.18 8.34
CA GLU A 64 -25.31 -18.55 8.84
C GLU A 64 -25.29 -18.52 10.35
N GLU A 65 -26.33 -19.10 11.01
CA GLU A 65 -26.45 -19.08 12.48
C GLU A 65 -26.27 -17.67 13.10
N ASP A 66 -26.87 -16.64 12.47
CA ASP A 66 -26.74 -15.23 12.84
C ASP A 66 -25.31 -14.68 12.74
N VAL A 67 -24.42 -15.32 12.01
CA VAL A 67 -23.09 -14.79 11.66
C VAL A 67 -23.14 -14.20 10.25
N PRO A 68 -22.85 -12.89 10.08
CA PRO A 68 -22.82 -12.29 8.76
C PRO A 68 -21.71 -12.87 7.89
N ILE A 69 -22.01 -13.11 6.60
CA ILE A 69 -21.05 -13.65 5.64
C ILE A 69 -21.04 -12.79 4.39
N HIS A 70 -19.89 -12.28 4.05
CA HIS A 70 -19.63 -11.56 2.82
C HIS A 70 -18.91 -12.47 1.82
N VAL A 71 -19.56 -12.72 0.70
CA VAL A 71 -19.01 -13.60 -0.34
C VAL A 71 -18.75 -12.80 -1.60
N LYS A 72 -17.55 -12.90 -2.12
CA LYS A 72 -17.22 -12.44 -3.46
C LYS A 72 -17.08 -13.67 -4.36
N ILE A 73 -18.01 -13.84 -5.30
CA ILE A 73 -17.98 -14.92 -6.29
C ILE A 73 -17.31 -14.41 -7.56
N ILE A 74 -16.48 -15.23 -8.16
CA ILE A 74 -15.77 -14.93 -9.41
C ILE A 74 -15.55 -16.22 -10.20
N ASP A 75 -15.65 -16.15 -11.52
CA ASP A 75 -15.21 -17.24 -12.38
C ASP A 75 -13.67 -17.32 -12.49
N LYS A 76 -13.18 -18.47 -12.90
CA LYS A 76 -11.74 -18.74 -13.04
C LYS A 76 -11.03 -17.77 -14.01
N LYS A 77 -11.71 -17.33 -15.11
CA LYS A 77 -11.12 -16.41 -16.12
C LYS A 77 -10.92 -15.01 -15.54
N ASN A 78 -11.89 -14.54 -14.77
CA ASN A 78 -11.80 -13.23 -14.11
C ASN A 78 -10.79 -13.25 -12.95
N LEU A 79 -10.63 -14.37 -12.25
CA LEU A 79 -9.55 -14.54 -11.26
C LEU A 79 -8.18 -14.39 -11.93
N ASP A 80 -7.96 -15.02 -13.09
CA ASP A 80 -6.71 -14.90 -13.85
C ASP A 80 -6.42 -13.45 -14.26
N LYS A 81 -7.44 -12.73 -14.75
CA LYS A 81 -7.30 -11.30 -15.08
C LYS A 81 -6.91 -10.45 -13.86
N ILE A 82 -7.55 -10.66 -12.70
CA ILE A 82 -7.20 -9.96 -11.47
C ILE A 82 -5.73 -10.23 -11.12
N TYR A 83 -5.32 -11.51 -11.21
CA TYR A 83 -3.94 -11.91 -10.93
C TYR A 83 -2.91 -11.23 -11.85
N GLN A 84 -3.23 -11.09 -13.15
CA GLN A 84 -2.31 -10.50 -14.13
C GLN A 84 -2.26 -8.97 -14.07
N CYS A 85 -3.37 -8.33 -13.70
CA CYS A 85 -3.50 -6.87 -13.72
C CYS A 85 -3.21 -6.19 -12.37
N ASP A 86 -3.12 -6.95 -11.28
CA ASP A 86 -2.96 -6.37 -9.95
C ASP A 86 -1.50 -6.04 -9.64
N LEU A 87 -1.29 -4.85 -9.09
CA LEU A 87 0.03 -4.43 -8.65
C LEU A 87 0.45 -5.18 -7.38
N ARG A 88 1.56 -5.89 -7.45
CA ARG A 88 2.15 -6.55 -6.28
C ARG A 88 2.44 -5.51 -5.19
N GLY A 89 2.06 -5.81 -3.95
CA GLY A 89 2.11 -4.85 -2.85
C GLY A 89 0.92 -3.89 -2.78
N GLY A 90 0.04 -3.83 -3.81
CA GLY A 90 -1.21 -3.08 -3.81
C GLY A 90 -2.26 -3.66 -2.87
N LYS A 91 -3.39 -2.96 -2.72
CA LYS A 91 -4.46 -3.34 -1.79
C LYS A 91 -4.98 -4.75 -2.04
N THR A 92 -5.28 -5.10 -3.29
CA THR A 92 -5.82 -6.42 -3.66
C THR A 92 -4.80 -7.51 -3.38
N HIS A 93 -3.54 -7.31 -3.79
CA HIS A 93 -2.46 -8.24 -3.52
C HIS A 93 -2.29 -8.49 -2.01
N ARG A 94 -2.33 -7.46 -1.16
CA ARG A 94 -2.19 -7.61 0.29
C ARG A 94 -3.34 -8.44 0.90
N ILE A 95 -4.58 -8.18 0.46
CA ILE A 95 -5.74 -8.98 0.90
C ILE A 95 -5.55 -10.44 0.49
N PHE A 96 -5.13 -10.69 -0.75
CA PHE A 96 -4.90 -12.03 -1.27
C PHE A 96 -3.74 -12.74 -0.54
N ALA A 97 -2.63 -12.04 -0.34
CA ALA A 97 -1.46 -12.56 0.36
C ALA A 97 -1.73 -12.90 1.82
N SER A 98 -2.63 -12.16 2.49
CA SER A 98 -3.05 -12.44 3.86
C SER A 98 -4.20 -13.46 3.95
N SER A 99 -4.83 -13.86 2.82
CA SER A 99 -5.90 -14.84 2.82
C SER A 99 -5.39 -16.26 3.13
N ARG A 100 -6.33 -17.17 3.41
CA ARG A 100 -6.07 -18.61 3.53
C ARG A 100 -6.89 -19.36 2.49
N LEU A 101 -6.23 -20.18 1.66
CA LEU A 101 -6.90 -21.14 0.79
C LEU A 101 -7.52 -22.24 1.65
N VAL A 102 -8.85 -22.32 1.66
CA VAL A 102 -9.59 -23.31 2.44
C VAL A 102 -9.59 -24.66 1.72
N PHE A 103 -9.95 -24.65 0.44
CA PHE A 103 -9.79 -25.77 -0.46
C PHE A 103 -9.69 -25.31 -1.91
N SER A 104 -9.14 -26.19 -2.75
CA SER A 104 -9.19 -26.08 -4.21
C SER A 104 -9.36 -27.44 -4.84
N LYS A 105 -10.29 -27.55 -5.79
CA LYS A 105 -10.49 -28.73 -6.67
C LYS A 105 -9.70 -28.61 -7.98
N ASP A 106 -9.04 -27.45 -8.20
CA ASP A 106 -8.29 -27.13 -9.40
C ASP A 106 -6.85 -26.77 -9.04
N SER A 107 -5.90 -27.59 -9.49
CA SER A 107 -4.47 -27.42 -9.19
C SER A 107 -3.88 -26.11 -9.74
N SER A 108 -4.46 -25.59 -10.83
CA SER A 108 -4.01 -24.29 -11.37
C SER A 108 -4.34 -23.13 -10.43
N ILE A 109 -5.51 -23.17 -9.75
CA ILE A 109 -5.90 -22.17 -8.77
C ILE A 109 -4.98 -22.23 -7.55
N SER A 110 -4.64 -23.44 -7.06
CA SER A 110 -3.66 -23.60 -5.98
C SER A 110 -2.31 -22.99 -6.35
N SER A 111 -1.81 -23.29 -7.56
CA SER A 111 -0.54 -22.73 -8.05
C SER A 111 -0.58 -21.21 -8.22
N TRP A 112 -1.73 -20.64 -8.62
CA TRP A 112 -1.92 -19.19 -8.69
C TRP A 112 -1.94 -18.58 -7.29
N TYR A 113 -2.62 -19.22 -6.35
CA TYR A 113 -2.68 -18.77 -4.98
C TYR A 113 -1.28 -18.67 -4.36
N ASP A 114 -0.46 -19.70 -4.51
CA ASP A 114 0.90 -19.71 -3.95
C ASP A 114 1.79 -18.64 -4.59
N ARG A 115 1.80 -18.55 -5.93
CA ARG A 115 2.55 -17.51 -6.65
C ARG A 115 2.00 -16.10 -6.41
N GLY A 116 0.68 -15.99 -6.26
CA GLY A 116 -0.01 -14.72 -6.05
C GLY A 116 0.32 -14.05 -4.73
N ARG A 117 0.79 -14.79 -3.75
CA ARG A 117 1.19 -14.28 -2.44
C ARG A 117 2.61 -13.69 -2.42
N TYR A 118 3.42 -14.03 -3.42
CA TYR A 118 4.79 -13.54 -3.50
C TYR A 118 4.84 -12.04 -3.77
N TYR A 119 5.65 -11.34 -2.97
CA TYR A 119 5.88 -9.90 -3.09
C TYR A 119 7.33 -9.65 -3.51
N PRO A 120 7.60 -9.42 -4.81
CA PRO A 120 8.94 -9.18 -5.33
C PRO A 120 9.59 -7.93 -4.75
N ASP A 121 10.90 -7.94 -4.56
CA ASP A 121 11.65 -6.80 -4.04
C ASP A 121 11.54 -5.57 -4.94
N ILE A 122 11.53 -5.75 -6.26
CA ILE A 122 11.36 -4.65 -7.21
C ILE A 122 10.02 -3.92 -7.04
N ASP A 123 8.95 -4.66 -6.72
CA ASP A 123 7.65 -4.03 -6.46
C ASP A 123 7.65 -3.34 -5.09
N ARG A 124 8.38 -3.88 -4.12
CA ARG A 124 8.62 -3.25 -2.83
C ARG A 124 9.34 -1.92 -2.99
N GLU A 125 10.38 -1.85 -3.81
CA GLU A 125 11.13 -0.63 -4.09
C GLU A 125 10.27 0.41 -4.82
N ARG A 126 9.40 -0.01 -5.75
CA ARG A 126 8.41 0.89 -6.39
C ARG A 126 7.45 1.51 -5.37
N TRP A 127 6.93 0.71 -4.44
CA TRP A 127 6.06 1.20 -3.38
C TRP A 127 6.78 2.11 -2.40
N ASN A 128 8.07 1.91 -2.13
CA ASN A 128 8.86 2.87 -1.35
C ASN A 128 8.84 4.26 -1.99
N LEU A 129 8.92 4.37 -3.32
CA LEU A 129 8.83 5.66 -4.02
C LEU A 129 7.43 6.27 -3.92
N VAL A 130 6.36 5.45 -3.98
CA VAL A 130 4.98 5.93 -3.80
C VAL A 130 4.82 6.54 -2.40
N TYR A 131 5.19 5.80 -1.36
CA TYR A 131 5.05 6.27 0.02
C TYR A 131 5.96 7.46 0.33
N LEU A 132 7.15 7.50 -0.22
CA LEU A 132 8.06 8.65 -0.11
C LEU A 132 7.45 9.93 -0.69
N GLY A 133 6.83 9.84 -1.86
CA GLY A 133 6.10 10.96 -2.46
C GLY A 133 4.92 11.44 -1.62
N GLU A 134 4.15 10.50 -1.04
CA GLU A 134 3.07 10.83 -0.09
C GLU A 134 3.60 11.57 1.15
N ILE A 135 4.73 11.14 1.70
CA ILE A 135 5.39 11.76 2.85
C ILE A 135 5.77 13.22 2.52
N PHE A 136 6.42 13.47 1.39
CA PHE A 136 6.81 14.84 1.01
C PHE A 136 5.60 15.75 0.86
N LYS A 137 4.55 15.27 0.22
CA LYS A 137 3.27 15.97 0.09
C LYS A 137 2.71 16.36 1.46
N TYR A 138 2.57 15.39 2.39
CA TYR A 138 1.98 15.66 3.69
C TYR A 138 2.87 16.55 4.58
N ILE A 139 4.18 16.41 4.53
CA ILE A 139 5.11 17.35 5.19
C ILE A 139 4.87 18.78 4.68
N GLY A 140 4.75 18.96 3.36
CA GLY A 140 4.48 20.26 2.76
C GLY A 140 3.17 20.88 3.24
N VAL A 141 2.10 20.07 3.28
CA VAL A 141 0.77 20.49 3.72
C VAL A 141 0.78 20.84 5.22
N CYS A 142 1.35 19.99 6.08
CA CYS A 142 1.47 20.26 7.51
C CYS A 142 2.18 21.61 7.78
N LYS A 143 3.35 21.82 7.17
CA LYS A 143 4.10 23.07 7.32
C LYS A 143 3.30 24.31 6.85
N LYS A 144 2.61 24.20 5.72
CA LYS A 144 1.76 25.28 5.19
C LYS A 144 0.68 25.66 6.20
N TYR A 145 -0.03 24.69 6.75
CA TYR A 145 -1.15 24.94 7.66
C TYR A 145 -0.70 25.34 9.05
N LEU A 146 0.43 24.82 9.57
CA LEU A 146 1.03 25.33 10.80
C LEU A 146 1.36 26.83 10.67
N LYS A 147 2.03 27.22 9.58
CA LYS A 147 2.36 28.63 9.31
C LYS A 147 1.12 29.54 9.26
N ASN A 148 0.01 29.02 8.73
CA ASN A 148 -1.25 29.76 8.55
C ASN A 148 -2.24 29.57 9.72
N ARG A 149 -1.81 28.97 10.84
CA ARG A 149 -2.62 28.66 12.04
C ARG A 149 -3.85 27.79 11.74
N GLY A 150 -3.80 26.99 10.68
CA GLY A 150 -4.84 26.03 10.30
C GLY A 150 -4.68 24.70 11.01
N PHE A 151 -4.70 24.69 12.35
CA PHE A 151 -4.34 23.53 13.18
C PHE A 151 -5.17 22.28 12.93
N TYR A 152 -6.46 22.39 12.64
CA TYR A 152 -7.31 21.22 12.32
C TYR A 152 -6.84 20.50 11.07
N THR A 153 -6.50 21.23 10.01
CA THR A 153 -6.00 20.63 8.78
C THR A 153 -4.57 20.11 8.98
N ALA A 154 -3.72 20.86 9.70
CA ALA A 154 -2.38 20.40 10.02
C ALA A 154 -2.40 19.06 10.78
N TYR A 155 -3.28 18.93 11.77
CA TYR A 155 -3.44 17.69 12.53
C TYR A 155 -3.99 16.56 11.66
N SER A 156 -5.06 16.78 10.89
CA SER A 156 -5.62 15.78 9.99
C SER A 156 -4.58 15.24 8.99
N ASP A 157 -3.74 16.13 8.44
CA ASP A 157 -2.69 15.71 7.50
C ASP A 157 -1.46 15.14 8.20
N SER A 158 -1.21 15.46 9.47
CA SER A 158 -0.16 14.78 10.26
C SER A 158 -0.52 13.32 10.56
N VAL A 159 -1.81 13.00 10.75
CA VAL A 159 -2.28 11.60 10.87
C VAL A 159 -2.02 10.84 9.56
N LYS A 160 -2.30 11.46 8.40
CA LYS A 160 -1.98 10.85 7.10
C LYS A 160 -0.47 10.72 6.87
N LEU A 161 0.31 11.70 7.36
CA LEU A 161 1.78 11.64 7.33
C LEU A 161 2.29 10.45 8.16
N THR A 162 1.74 10.25 9.35
CA THR A 162 2.05 9.09 10.21
C THR A 162 1.75 7.78 9.47
N GLU A 163 0.60 7.67 8.83
CA GLU A 163 0.23 6.47 8.06
C GLU A 163 1.16 6.26 6.85
N ALA A 164 1.48 7.32 6.09
CA ALA A 164 2.38 7.23 4.93
C ALA A 164 3.80 6.83 5.35
N PHE A 165 4.31 7.39 6.44
CA PHE A 165 5.61 7.01 6.99
C PHE A 165 5.60 5.57 7.50
N SER A 166 4.57 5.15 8.22
CA SER A 166 4.41 3.77 8.69
C SER A 166 4.42 2.77 7.52
N LYS A 167 3.76 3.10 6.40
CA LYS A 167 3.79 2.28 5.17
C LYS A 167 5.20 2.19 4.60
N LEU A 168 5.91 3.31 4.50
CA LEU A 168 7.30 3.31 4.05
C LEU A 168 8.18 2.47 4.97
N TYR A 169 8.12 2.73 6.27
CA TYR A 169 8.94 2.07 7.27
C TYR A 169 8.77 0.55 7.25
N VAL A 170 7.52 0.07 7.33
CA VAL A 170 7.18 -1.36 7.32
C VAL A 170 7.59 -2.02 6.00
N ASN A 171 7.29 -1.37 4.86
CA ASN A 171 7.63 -1.90 3.54
C ASN A 171 9.15 -1.95 3.32
N PHE A 172 9.88 -0.92 3.70
CA PHE A 172 11.33 -0.83 3.60
C PHE A 172 12.04 -1.83 4.54
N SER A 173 11.45 -2.10 5.72
CA SER A 173 11.92 -3.14 6.64
C SER A 173 11.65 -4.58 6.17
N GLY A 174 11.06 -4.78 4.98
CA GLY A 174 10.86 -6.10 4.38
C GLY A 174 9.52 -6.76 4.72
N TYR A 175 8.64 -6.09 5.45
CA TYR A 175 7.34 -6.66 5.84
C TYR A 175 6.22 -6.33 4.85
N MET A 176 5.15 -7.12 4.87
CA MET A 176 3.90 -6.82 4.19
C MET A 176 3.09 -5.83 5.03
N ILE A 177 2.57 -4.79 4.41
CA ILE A 177 1.73 -3.80 5.08
C ILE A 177 0.38 -4.42 5.47
N SER A 178 0.02 -4.34 6.75
CA SER A 178 -1.29 -4.74 7.28
C SER A 178 -2.32 -3.60 7.22
N LYS A 179 -3.58 -3.89 7.63
CA LYS A 179 -4.61 -2.87 7.81
C LYS A 179 -4.21 -1.86 8.90
N ASP A 180 -3.58 -2.34 9.96
CA ASP A 180 -3.12 -1.55 11.10
C ASP A 180 -1.61 -1.28 11.01
N VAL A 181 -1.25 -0.52 9.97
CA VAL A 181 0.16 -0.26 9.64
C VAL A 181 0.85 0.64 10.69
N ILE A 182 0.11 1.51 11.37
CA ILE A 182 0.68 2.39 12.41
C ILE A 182 1.10 1.54 13.61
N ASN A 183 0.24 0.68 14.13
CA ASN A 183 0.60 -0.24 15.21
C ASN A 183 1.75 -1.18 14.81
N MET A 184 1.77 -1.62 13.56
CA MET A 184 2.88 -2.43 13.08
C MET A 184 4.21 -1.66 13.10
N ALA A 185 4.23 -0.41 12.62
CA ALA A 185 5.43 0.41 12.61
C ALA A 185 5.90 0.77 14.02
N THR A 186 4.97 1.15 14.90
CA THR A 186 5.27 1.48 16.31
C THR A 186 5.74 0.26 17.11
N SER A 187 5.37 -0.96 16.71
CA SER A 187 5.89 -2.20 17.32
C SER A 187 7.32 -2.53 16.90
N LEU A 188 7.80 -1.93 15.80
CA LEU A 188 9.15 -2.14 15.26
C LEU A 188 10.13 -1.04 15.70
N ASP A 189 9.64 0.09 16.20
CA ASP A 189 10.44 1.27 16.53
C ASP A 189 9.83 2.01 17.73
N ASP A 190 10.49 1.91 18.88
CA ASP A 190 10.04 2.51 20.15
C ASP A 190 10.11 4.06 20.12
N ASP A 191 11.09 4.64 19.42
CA ASP A 191 11.21 6.10 19.30
C ASP A 191 10.07 6.64 18.43
N PHE A 192 9.75 5.96 17.33
CA PHE A 192 8.59 6.31 16.52
C PHE A 192 7.29 6.15 17.30
N LYS A 193 7.16 5.10 18.13
CA LYS A 193 6.01 4.92 19.01
C LYS A 193 5.80 6.12 19.92
N ASN A 194 6.84 6.58 20.60
CA ASN A 194 6.75 7.74 21.48
C ASN A 194 6.30 9.02 20.74
N ILE A 195 6.76 9.23 19.51
CA ILE A 195 6.35 10.35 18.66
C ILE A 195 4.86 10.23 18.25
N VAL A 196 4.42 9.03 17.90
CA VAL A 196 3.02 8.77 17.56
C VAL A 196 2.11 8.94 18.77
N ASP A 197 2.49 8.42 19.94
CA ASP A 197 1.74 8.57 21.18
C ASP A 197 1.63 10.07 21.58
N ASP A 198 2.72 10.84 21.43
CA ASP A 198 2.69 12.30 21.65
C ASP A 198 1.70 12.99 20.69
N LEU A 199 1.70 12.65 19.41
CA LEU A 199 0.79 13.23 18.42
C LEU A 199 -0.69 12.92 18.72
N PHE A 200 -1.01 11.68 19.10
CA PHE A 200 -2.40 11.23 19.22
C PHE A 200 -3.01 11.54 20.59
N PHE A 201 -2.21 11.56 21.64
CA PHE A 201 -2.70 11.63 23.03
C PHE A 201 -2.31 12.90 23.78
N ASN A 202 -1.27 13.64 23.34
CA ASN A 202 -0.91 14.92 23.93
C ASN A 202 -1.77 16.04 23.31
N LYS A 203 -2.68 16.58 24.12
CA LYS A 203 -3.59 17.66 23.69
C LYS A 203 -3.09 19.06 24.01
N ASP A 204 -2.00 19.18 24.78
CA ASP A 204 -1.56 20.46 25.31
C ASP A 204 -0.85 21.32 24.25
N ASN A 205 -0.12 20.70 23.33
CA ASN A 205 0.60 21.41 22.26
C ASN A 205 0.65 20.62 20.95
N ILE A 206 -0.46 20.61 20.21
CA ILE A 206 -0.59 19.90 18.91
C ILE A 206 0.46 20.39 17.90
N GLU A 207 0.80 21.69 17.90
CA GLU A 207 1.80 22.25 16.97
C GLU A 207 3.17 21.62 17.20
N GLU A 208 3.60 21.52 18.44
CA GLU A 208 4.88 20.91 18.83
C GLU A 208 4.94 19.43 18.47
N SER A 209 3.85 18.68 18.72
CA SER A 209 3.78 17.24 18.38
C SER A 209 3.88 17.02 16.87
N ILE A 210 3.23 17.86 16.05
CA ILE A 210 3.36 17.79 14.59
C ILE A 210 4.80 18.12 14.14
N ILE A 211 5.44 19.12 14.75
CA ILE A 211 6.83 19.47 14.42
C ILE A 211 7.77 18.33 14.77
N LYS A 212 7.65 17.72 15.96
CA LYS A 212 8.44 16.55 16.37
C LYS A 212 8.30 15.38 15.38
N LEU A 213 7.07 15.07 14.95
CA LEU A 213 6.83 14.03 13.93
C LEU A 213 7.58 14.34 12.64
N ILE A 214 7.46 15.58 12.12
CA ILE A 214 8.13 15.99 10.89
C ILE A 214 9.65 15.89 11.02
N GLU A 215 10.20 16.28 12.15
CA GLU A 215 11.66 16.24 12.41
C GLU A 215 12.16 14.79 12.48
N TYR A 216 11.45 13.92 13.21
CA TYR A 216 11.77 12.50 13.26
C TYR A 216 11.82 11.87 11.87
N ILE A 217 10.76 12.09 11.05
CA ILE A 217 10.69 11.56 9.70
C ILE A 217 11.83 12.10 8.83
N LYS A 218 12.17 13.38 8.94
CA LYS A 218 13.29 13.94 8.17
C LYS A 218 14.65 13.34 8.55
N ILE A 219 14.88 13.08 9.82
CA ILE A 219 16.11 12.41 10.29
C ILE A 219 16.17 11.02 9.66
N TYR A 220 15.12 10.23 9.81
CA TYR A 220 15.04 8.89 9.21
C TYR A 220 15.28 8.90 7.70
N LEU A 221 14.66 9.83 6.98
CA LEU A 221 14.85 9.95 5.53
C LEU A 221 16.28 10.37 5.17
N ASN A 222 16.92 11.25 5.93
CA ASN A 222 18.30 11.63 5.67
C ASN A 222 19.25 10.43 5.72
N ASP A 223 19.05 9.54 6.67
CA ASP A 223 19.91 8.38 6.87
C ASP A 223 19.66 7.27 5.83
N ASN A 224 18.42 7.16 5.34
CA ASN A 224 18.00 6.03 4.52
C ASN A 224 17.69 6.38 3.06
N ILE A 225 17.70 7.65 2.65
CA ILE A 225 17.17 8.08 1.35
C ILE A 225 17.81 7.36 0.15
N ARG A 226 19.12 7.11 0.16
CA ARG A 226 19.81 6.42 -0.94
C ARG A 226 19.31 4.98 -1.11
N ASN A 227 19.05 4.30 0.00
CA ASN A 227 18.54 2.93 -0.01
C ASN A 227 17.05 2.89 -0.40
N ILE A 228 16.24 3.81 0.11
CA ILE A 228 14.81 3.94 -0.23
C ILE A 228 14.62 4.24 -1.72
N THR A 229 15.53 5.01 -2.33
CA THR A 229 15.46 5.41 -3.74
C THR A 229 16.42 4.62 -4.63
N SER A 230 16.96 3.49 -4.18
CA SER A 230 17.97 2.69 -4.90
C SER A 230 17.52 2.32 -6.32
N LEU A 231 16.27 1.87 -6.48
CA LEU A 231 15.71 1.55 -7.80
C LEU A 231 15.74 2.75 -8.75
N LEU A 232 15.33 3.93 -8.29
CA LEU A 232 15.35 5.15 -9.10
C LEU A 232 16.77 5.57 -9.45
N LEU A 233 17.69 5.55 -8.50
CA LEU A 233 19.08 5.93 -8.73
C LEU A 233 19.78 4.96 -9.68
N ASN A 234 19.55 3.66 -9.55
CA ASN A 234 20.10 2.65 -10.47
C ASN A 234 19.54 2.85 -11.88
N TYR A 235 18.22 3.06 -12.01
CA TYR A 235 17.58 3.36 -13.29
C TYR A 235 18.18 4.60 -13.97
N MET A 236 18.33 5.71 -13.23
CA MET A 236 18.93 6.94 -13.77
C MET A 236 20.38 6.72 -14.21
N LYS A 237 21.14 5.93 -13.43
CA LYS A 237 22.53 5.58 -13.76
C LYS A 237 22.62 4.72 -15.03
N GLU A 238 21.72 3.75 -15.21
CA GLU A 238 21.67 2.91 -16.40
C GLU A 238 21.30 3.69 -17.68
N LYS A 239 20.39 4.66 -17.55
CA LYS A 239 19.99 5.52 -18.69
C LYS A 239 21.10 6.49 -19.10
N ASP A 240 21.98 6.88 -18.20
CA ASP A 240 23.14 7.77 -18.41
C ASP A 240 22.79 9.03 -19.23
N THR A 241 21.65 9.65 -18.95
CA THR A 241 21.14 10.83 -19.63
C THR A 241 20.31 11.71 -18.71
N PHE A 242 20.07 12.97 -19.13
CA PHE A 242 19.17 13.87 -18.43
C PHE A 242 17.72 13.46 -18.62
N LEU A 243 17.02 13.18 -17.53
CA LEU A 243 15.63 12.74 -17.50
C LEU A 243 14.76 13.75 -16.75
N SER A 244 13.60 14.08 -17.29
CA SER A 244 12.53 14.77 -16.54
C SER A 244 11.74 13.78 -15.68
N SER A 245 10.95 14.30 -14.73
CA SER A 245 10.01 13.47 -13.96
C SER A 245 9.07 12.70 -14.89
N GLN A 246 8.61 13.32 -15.97
CA GLN A 246 7.73 12.69 -16.96
C GLN A 246 8.44 11.59 -17.75
N ASP A 247 9.69 11.78 -18.18
CA ASP A 247 10.46 10.75 -18.87
C ASP A 247 10.55 9.47 -18.01
N ILE A 248 10.76 9.63 -16.69
CA ILE A 248 10.87 8.51 -15.76
C ILE A 248 9.50 7.84 -15.57
N LEU A 249 8.43 8.62 -15.35
CA LEU A 249 7.09 8.09 -15.11
C LEU A 249 6.49 7.35 -16.31
N MET A 250 6.93 7.65 -17.53
CA MET A 250 6.49 6.95 -18.75
C MET A 250 7.18 5.61 -18.99
N ASP A 251 8.28 5.33 -18.29
CA ASP A 251 8.98 4.04 -18.39
C ASP A 251 8.13 2.92 -17.78
N ASP A 252 8.21 1.73 -18.39
CA ASP A 252 7.48 0.52 -17.95
C ASP A 252 7.75 0.16 -16.48
N LEU A 253 8.90 0.56 -15.98
CA LEU A 253 9.30 0.32 -14.61
C LEU A 253 8.43 1.07 -13.60
N PHE A 254 7.90 2.26 -13.95
CA PHE A 254 7.22 3.17 -13.03
C PHE A 254 5.78 3.52 -13.42
N LYS A 255 5.40 3.39 -14.69
CA LYS A 255 4.16 3.94 -15.27
C LYS A 255 2.85 3.51 -14.58
N CYS A 256 2.85 2.35 -13.91
CA CYS A 256 1.67 1.84 -13.23
C CYS A 256 1.54 2.33 -11.77
N TYR A 257 2.54 3.06 -11.27
CA TYR A 257 2.61 3.52 -9.88
C TYR A 257 2.36 5.02 -9.79
N SER A 258 1.54 5.43 -8.81
CA SER A 258 1.27 6.85 -8.55
C SER A 258 2.40 7.47 -7.73
N ILE A 259 3.53 7.78 -8.37
CA ILE A 259 4.72 8.33 -7.73
C ILE A 259 4.76 9.84 -7.92
N SER A 260 4.92 10.62 -6.85
CA SER A 260 5.22 12.06 -6.92
C SER A 260 6.70 12.26 -7.28
N MET A 261 7.06 11.93 -8.52
CA MET A 261 8.45 11.84 -8.97
C MET A 261 9.20 13.17 -8.85
N GLU A 262 8.52 14.30 -9.16
CA GLU A 262 9.14 15.62 -9.07
C GLU A 262 9.61 15.96 -7.65
N ASP A 263 8.78 15.69 -6.64
CA ASP A 263 9.11 15.94 -5.24
C ASP A 263 10.32 15.11 -4.80
N ILE A 264 10.41 13.86 -5.27
CA ILE A 264 11.53 12.96 -4.97
C ILE A 264 12.82 13.49 -5.62
N LEU A 265 12.77 13.85 -6.90
CA LEU A 265 13.93 14.34 -7.63
C LEU A 265 14.44 15.66 -7.05
N GLU A 266 13.52 16.60 -6.71
CA GLU A 266 13.89 17.84 -6.02
C GLU A 266 14.56 17.56 -4.67
N TYR A 267 14.03 16.63 -3.88
CA TYR A 267 14.65 16.27 -2.60
C TYR A 267 16.06 15.67 -2.80
N LEU A 268 16.22 14.77 -3.76
CA LEU A 268 17.53 14.17 -4.09
C LEU A 268 18.55 15.24 -4.59
N TYR A 269 18.07 16.22 -5.35
CA TYR A 269 18.90 17.36 -5.76
C TYR A 269 19.34 18.20 -4.58
N TYR A 270 18.42 18.58 -3.66
CA TYR A 270 18.77 19.32 -2.44
C TYR A 270 19.75 18.57 -1.53
N LYS A 271 19.75 17.23 -1.58
CA LYS A 271 20.72 16.39 -0.88
C LYS A 271 22.04 16.20 -1.64
N ASN A 272 22.23 16.85 -2.78
CA ASN A 272 23.40 16.71 -3.64
C ASN A 272 23.66 15.25 -4.08
N ILE A 273 22.59 14.45 -4.22
CA ILE A 273 22.66 13.07 -4.69
C ILE A 273 22.61 13.01 -6.21
N ILE A 274 21.82 13.90 -6.82
CA ILE A 274 21.69 14.06 -8.27
C ILE A 274 21.91 15.51 -8.66
N LYS A 275 22.18 15.73 -9.95
CA LYS A 275 22.32 17.07 -10.54
C LYS A 275 21.04 17.49 -11.24
N LYS A 276 20.78 18.80 -11.30
CA LYS A 276 19.61 19.39 -11.95
C LYS A 276 20.05 20.31 -13.06
N HIS A 277 19.42 20.21 -14.22
CA HIS A 277 19.58 21.10 -15.36
C HIS A 277 18.23 21.49 -15.93
N SER A 278 18.26 22.35 -16.98
CA SER A 278 17.07 22.81 -17.68
C SER A 278 17.11 22.39 -19.14
N ARG A 279 16.05 21.75 -19.63
CA ARG A 279 15.82 21.36 -21.02
C ARG A 279 14.78 22.29 -21.65
N LYS A 280 15.10 22.86 -22.85
CA LYS A 280 14.16 23.72 -23.57
C LYS A 280 13.09 22.88 -24.26
N LEU A 281 11.82 23.09 -23.88
CA LEU A 281 10.67 22.54 -24.58
C LEU A 281 10.21 23.53 -25.65
N LYS A 282 10.26 23.10 -26.93
CA LYS A 282 9.91 23.93 -28.10
C LYS A 282 8.67 23.39 -28.80
N ASN A 283 7.86 24.27 -29.41
CA ASN A 283 6.76 23.90 -30.28
C ASN A 283 7.28 23.39 -31.66
N LYS A 284 6.35 22.95 -32.53
CA LYS A 284 6.68 22.49 -33.88
C LYS A 284 7.34 23.55 -34.78
N LYS A 285 7.22 24.84 -34.44
CA LYS A 285 7.86 25.97 -35.14
C LYS A 285 9.23 26.32 -34.58
N GLY A 286 9.71 25.61 -33.54
CA GLY A 286 11.00 25.86 -32.91
C GLY A 286 10.99 26.95 -31.83
N GLU A 287 9.83 27.52 -31.50
CA GLU A 287 9.68 28.57 -30.48
C GLU A 287 9.70 27.94 -29.08
N LEU A 288 10.35 28.60 -28.14
CA LEU A 288 10.41 28.16 -26.74
C LEU A 288 9.03 28.26 -26.09
N ILE A 289 8.52 27.14 -25.54
CA ILE A 289 7.30 27.12 -24.77
C ILE A 289 7.65 27.23 -23.27
N PHE A 290 8.49 26.31 -22.76
CA PHE A 290 8.92 26.24 -21.37
C PHE A 290 10.36 25.77 -21.23
N GLN A 291 10.90 25.95 -20.03
CA GLN A 291 12.12 25.26 -19.58
C GLN A 291 11.70 24.17 -18.60
N GLU A 292 11.99 22.93 -18.93
CA GLU A 292 11.69 21.76 -18.15
C GLU A 292 12.86 21.38 -17.26
N ASN A 293 12.60 21.05 -16.00
CA ASN A 293 13.61 20.50 -15.11
C ASN A 293 13.99 19.08 -15.55
N VAL A 294 15.28 18.81 -15.68
CA VAL A 294 15.83 17.50 -15.97
C VAL A 294 16.94 17.18 -14.97
N TYR A 295 17.08 15.90 -14.66
CA TYR A 295 17.96 15.43 -13.60
C TYR A 295 18.92 14.37 -14.13
N PHE A 296 20.11 14.30 -13.53
CA PHE A 296 21.17 13.36 -13.87
C PHE A 296 21.90 12.94 -12.59
N ILE A 297 22.39 11.72 -12.53
CA ILE A 297 23.13 11.18 -11.38
C ILE A 297 24.63 11.46 -11.48
#